data_0feecc9edb801ada7d469e24197b9a48
#
_entry.id   0feecc9edb801ada7d469e24197b9a48
#
_cell.length_a   1.000
_cell.length_b   1.000
_cell.length_c   1.000
_cell.angle_alpha   90.00
_cell.angle_beta   90.00
_cell.angle_gamma   90.00
#
_symmetry.space_group_name_H-M   'P 1'
#
loop_
_entity.id
_entity.type
_entity.pdbx_description
1 polymer ?
#
loop_
_entity_poly.entity_id
_entity_poly.type
_entity_poly.pdbx_seq_one_letter_code
_entity_poly.pdbx_strand_id
1 'polypeptide(L)'
;MKYTMYFAGLIACFFSIVAVQAQENKFLNSPARKLQLAEFAIANLYVDEVNEGKLVEEAIVKMLEQLDPHSTYSDPEEVKKMNEPLQGNFEGIGIQFNMAEDTLLVIQPVSGGPSEKAGILAGDRIVMVEDTLIAGVKMSTEDIMRRLRGPKDSKVNLKILRRGVKELLPFTVKRDKIPVYSLDASYMIKDKIGYIRINRFAATTHEEFKKALA
;
A
#
# COMPACT_ATOMS: atom_id res chain seq x y z
N MET A 1 -25.43 -5.37 -68.41
CA MET A 1 -24.73 -6.06 -67.28
C MET A 1 -23.63 -5.26 -66.56
N LYS A 2 -22.84 -4.40 -67.23
CA LYS A 2 -21.78 -3.61 -66.56
C LYS A 2 -22.34 -2.51 -65.63
N TYR A 3 -23.40 -1.82 -65.97
CA TYR A 3 -23.98 -0.71 -65.16
C TYR A 3 -24.67 -1.17 -63.86
N THR A 4 -25.23 -2.37 -63.83
CA THR A 4 -25.85 -2.94 -62.66
C THR A 4 -24.85 -3.29 -61.57
N MET A 5 -23.61 -3.66 -61.95
CA MET A 5 -22.54 -3.96 -61.00
C MET A 5 -21.98 -2.67 -60.33
N TYR A 6 -21.90 -1.56 -61.05
CA TYR A 6 -21.47 -0.28 -60.48
C TYR A 6 -22.54 0.30 -59.54
N PHE A 7 -23.80 0.12 -59.82
CA PHE A 7 -24.90 0.59 -58.99
C PHE A 7 -25.00 -0.19 -57.70
N ALA A 8 -24.79 -1.51 -57.74
CA ALA A 8 -24.73 -2.36 -56.55
C ALA A 8 -23.54 -2.02 -55.62
N GLY A 9 -22.36 -1.69 -56.20
CA GLY A 9 -21.17 -1.25 -55.48
C GLY A 9 -21.38 0.11 -54.77
N LEU A 10 -22.03 1.06 -55.43
CA LEU A 10 -22.35 2.38 -54.87
C LEU A 10 -23.34 2.28 -53.69
N ILE A 11 -24.36 1.42 -53.80
CA ILE A 11 -25.29 1.17 -52.70
C ILE A 11 -24.62 0.48 -51.50
N ALA A 12 -23.72 -0.47 -51.73
CA ALA A 12 -22.94 -1.12 -50.67
C ALA A 12 -22.00 -0.15 -49.93
N CYS A 13 -21.33 0.75 -50.67
CA CYS A 13 -20.53 1.82 -50.08
C CYS A 13 -21.37 2.81 -49.21
N PHE A 14 -22.58 3.16 -49.72
CA PHE A 14 -23.47 4.07 -48.99
C PHE A 14 -23.98 3.43 -47.67
N PHE A 15 -24.31 2.15 -47.68
CA PHE A 15 -24.71 1.40 -46.48
C PHE A 15 -23.55 1.27 -45.48
N SER A 16 -22.33 1.07 -45.94
CA SER A 16 -21.17 1.00 -45.02
C SER A 16 -20.86 2.35 -44.35
N ILE A 17 -21.01 3.46 -45.07
CA ILE A 17 -20.82 4.82 -44.50
C ILE A 17 -21.89 5.14 -43.45
N VAL A 18 -23.15 4.80 -43.72
CA VAL A 18 -24.26 5.00 -42.75
C VAL A 18 -24.11 4.12 -41.51
N ALA A 19 -23.60 2.90 -41.65
CA ALA A 19 -23.34 2.00 -40.54
C ALA A 19 -22.22 2.52 -39.63
N VAL A 20 -21.15 3.09 -40.22
CA VAL A 20 -20.04 3.69 -39.43
C VAL A 20 -20.53 4.93 -38.67
N GLN A 21 -21.33 5.79 -39.26
CA GLN A 21 -21.89 6.97 -38.57
C GLN A 21 -22.90 6.59 -37.46
N ALA A 22 -23.67 5.52 -37.64
CA ALA A 22 -24.58 5.03 -36.59
C ALA A 22 -23.81 4.47 -35.38
N GLN A 23 -22.64 3.89 -35.60
CA GLN A 23 -21.78 3.36 -34.56
C GLN A 23 -21.07 4.48 -33.78
N GLU A 24 -20.61 5.54 -34.44
CA GLU A 24 -20.05 6.74 -33.81
C GLU A 24 -21.08 7.46 -32.92
N ASN A 25 -22.31 7.64 -33.39
CA ASN A 25 -23.38 8.28 -32.63
C ASN A 25 -23.74 7.49 -31.36
N LYS A 26 -23.68 6.17 -31.39
CA LYS A 26 -23.96 5.32 -30.24
C LYS A 26 -22.84 5.41 -29.19
N PHE A 27 -21.59 5.52 -29.63
CA PHE A 27 -20.44 5.72 -28.76
C PHE A 27 -20.46 7.12 -28.12
N LEU A 28 -20.69 8.17 -28.91
CA LEU A 28 -20.74 9.56 -28.42
C LEU A 28 -21.84 9.80 -27.36
N ASN A 29 -22.95 9.09 -27.44
CA ASN A 29 -24.07 9.18 -26.52
C ASN A 29 -24.04 8.12 -25.41
N SER A 30 -22.95 7.36 -25.28
CA SER A 30 -22.85 6.34 -24.22
C SER A 30 -22.71 6.99 -22.82
N PRO A 31 -23.25 6.36 -21.76
CA PRO A 31 -23.06 6.82 -20.39
C PRO A 31 -21.57 6.96 -20.00
N ALA A 32 -20.72 6.05 -20.49
CA ALA A 32 -19.27 6.12 -20.28
C ALA A 32 -18.66 7.40 -20.84
N ARG A 33 -19.11 7.85 -22.04
CA ARG A 33 -18.65 9.10 -22.65
C ARG A 33 -19.06 10.33 -21.86
N LYS A 34 -20.25 10.32 -21.24
CA LYS A 34 -20.67 11.42 -20.35
C LYS A 34 -19.75 11.55 -19.15
N LEU A 35 -19.34 10.42 -18.55
CA LEU A 35 -18.40 10.42 -17.44
C LEU A 35 -17.03 10.99 -17.83
N GLN A 36 -16.49 10.53 -18.97
CA GLN A 36 -15.23 11.05 -19.51
C GLN A 36 -15.28 12.56 -19.82
N LEU A 37 -16.40 13.04 -20.39
CA LEU A 37 -16.56 14.47 -20.68
C LEU A 37 -16.70 15.30 -19.40
N ALA A 38 -17.37 14.79 -18.38
CA ALA A 38 -17.48 15.45 -17.09
C ALA A 38 -16.12 15.55 -16.40
N GLU A 39 -15.37 14.45 -16.36
CA GLU A 39 -14.01 14.40 -15.82
C GLU A 39 -13.10 15.39 -16.54
N PHE A 40 -13.05 15.33 -17.90
CA PHE A 40 -12.27 16.24 -18.72
C PHE A 40 -12.65 17.72 -18.47
N ALA A 41 -13.94 18.03 -18.37
CA ALA A 41 -14.41 19.39 -18.13
C ALA A 41 -13.98 19.89 -16.74
N ILE A 42 -14.07 19.06 -15.72
CA ILE A 42 -13.62 19.42 -14.37
C ILE A 42 -12.11 19.60 -14.34
N ALA A 43 -11.35 18.66 -14.88
CA ALA A 43 -9.89 18.72 -14.87
C ALA A 43 -9.31 19.95 -15.64
N ASN A 44 -9.98 20.39 -16.71
CA ASN A 44 -9.42 21.41 -17.62
C ASN A 44 -10.13 22.78 -17.58
N LEU A 45 -11.37 22.85 -17.10
CA LEU A 45 -12.19 24.08 -17.16
C LEU A 45 -12.63 24.57 -15.78
N TYR A 46 -12.34 23.84 -14.72
CA TYR A 46 -12.64 24.31 -13.37
C TYR A 46 -11.72 25.47 -12.96
N VAL A 47 -12.20 26.35 -12.09
CA VAL A 47 -11.48 27.59 -11.74
C VAL A 47 -10.25 27.33 -10.87
N ASP A 48 -10.31 26.31 -10.01
CA ASP A 48 -9.21 25.91 -9.14
C ASP A 48 -8.50 24.66 -9.68
N GLU A 49 -7.24 24.46 -9.28
CA GLU A 49 -6.47 23.25 -9.63
C GLU A 49 -7.10 22.01 -8.98
N VAL A 50 -7.42 21.01 -9.79
CA VAL A 50 -8.04 19.76 -9.36
C VAL A 50 -7.04 18.61 -9.43
N ASN A 51 -6.97 17.81 -8.36
CA ASN A 51 -6.26 16.55 -8.41
C ASN A 51 -7.12 15.50 -9.16
N GLU A 52 -6.83 15.32 -10.43
CA GLU A 52 -7.56 14.42 -11.34
C GLU A 52 -7.61 12.97 -10.83
N GLY A 53 -6.46 12.44 -10.35
CA GLY A 53 -6.39 11.08 -9.82
C GLY A 53 -7.36 10.87 -8.65
N LYS A 54 -7.34 11.78 -7.68
CA LYS A 54 -8.24 11.72 -6.53
C LYS A 54 -9.71 11.87 -6.93
N LEU A 55 -10.01 12.75 -7.88
CA LEU A 55 -11.36 12.94 -8.40
C LEU A 55 -11.91 11.65 -9.03
N VAL A 56 -11.09 10.97 -9.84
CA VAL A 56 -11.47 9.71 -10.49
C VAL A 56 -11.67 8.60 -9.46
N GLU A 57 -10.79 8.48 -8.47
CA GLU A 57 -10.92 7.49 -7.38
C GLU A 57 -12.20 7.71 -6.57
N GLU A 58 -12.50 8.95 -6.17
CA GLU A 58 -13.74 9.28 -5.47
C GLU A 58 -14.99 8.97 -6.32
N ALA A 59 -14.93 9.22 -7.63
CA ALA A 59 -16.01 8.87 -8.55
C ALA A 59 -16.23 7.35 -8.62
N ILE A 60 -15.15 6.54 -8.68
CA ILE A 60 -15.22 5.08 -8.65
C ILE A 60 -15.87 4.59 -7.36
N VAL A 61 -15.45 5.11 -6.21
CA VAL A 61 -16.05 4.78 -4.90
C VAL A 61 -17.55 5.04 -4.91
N LYS A 62 -17.97 6.22 -5.40
CA LYS A 62 -19.40 6.60 -5.47
C LYS A 62 -20.22 5.73 -6.44
N MET A 63 -19.60 5.26 -7.51
CA MET A 63 -20.26 4.29 -8.41
C MET A 63 -20.44 2.93 -7.75
N LEU A 64 -19.45 2.44 -7.03
CA LEU A 64 -19.50 1.15 -6.34
C LEU A 64 -20.49 1.15 -5.18
N GLU A 65 -20.65 2.26 -4.46
CA GLU A 65 -21.67 2.42 -3.40
C GLU A 65 -23.12 2.18 -3.90
N GLN A 66 -23.37 2.26 -5.20
CA GLN A 66 -24.67 1.98 -5.80
C GLN A 66 -24.91 0.48 -6.08
N LEU A 67 -23.91 -0.35 -5.89
CA LEU A 67 -23.99 -1.79 -6.14
C LEU A 67 -24.35 -2.53 -4.85
N ASP A 68 -23.43 -3.26 -4.30
CA ASP A 68 -23.61 -4.04 -3.08
C ASP A 68 -22.54 -3.67 -2.03
N PRO A 69 -22.76 -3.99 -0.73
CA PRO A 69 -21.83 -3.62 0.34
C PRO A 69 -20.44 -4.29 0.23
N HIS A 70 -20.27 -5.29 -0.63
CA HIS A 70 -19.02 -6.00 -0.83
C HIS A 70 -18.20 -5.44 -2.00
N SER A 71 -18.83 -4.60 -2.84
CA SER A 71 -18.17 -3.92 -3.96
C SER A 71 -17.44 -2.68 -3.45
N THR A 72 -16.14 -2.82 -3.17
CA THR A 72 -15.29 -1.73 -2.65
C THR A 72 -14.12 -1.47 -3.58
N TYR A 73 -13.68 -0.23 -3.64
CA TYR A 73 -12.43 0.17 -4.28
C TYR A 73 -11.34 0.23 -3.22
N SER A 74 -10.18 -0.33 -3.54
CA SER A 74 -8.97 -0.16 -2.74
C SER A 74 -7.89 0.47 -3.59
N ASP A 75 -7.30 1.52 -3.09
CA ASP A 75 -6.18 2.18 -3.76
C ASP A 75 -4.90 1.31 -3.72
N PRO A 76 -3.86 1.63 -4.52
CA PRO A 76 -2.62 0.85 -4.55
C PRO A 76 -1.91 0.75 -3.20
N GLU A 77 -2.01 1.79 -2.34
CA GLU A 77 -1.40 1.76 -1.00
C GLU A 77 -2.18 0.83 -0.06
N GLU A 78 -3.51 0.86 -0.11
CA GLU A 78 -4.37 -0.05 0.63
C GLU A 78 -4.14 -1.50 0.21
N VAL A 79 -4.10 -1.78 -1.10
CA VAL A 79 -3.79 -3.12 -1.63
C VAL A 79 -2.41 -3.58 -1.14
N LYS A 80 -1.41 -2.71 -1.14
CA LYS A 80 -0.09 -3.02 -0.60
C LYS A 80 -0.16 -3.37 0.89
N LYS A 81 -0.85 -2.55 1.71
CA LYS A 81 -1.05 -2.79 3.15
C LYS A 81 -1.77 -4.11 3.42
N MET A 82 -2.79 -4.44 2.63
CA MET A 82 -3.52 -5.71 2.74
C MET A 82 -2.65 -6.93 2.40
N ASN A 83 -1.74 -6.79 1.43
CA ASN A 83 -0.89 -7.88 0.96
C ASN A 83 0.38 -8.06 1.81
N GLU A 84 0.89 -7.04 2.50
CA GLU A 84 2.08 -7.14 3.35
C GLU A 84 2.03 -8.31 4.37
N PRO A 85 0.95 -8.49 5.16
CA PRO A 85 0.86 -9.63 6.09
C PRO A 85 0.89 -10.98 5.41
N LEU A 86 0.36 -11.06 4.18
CA LEU A 86 0.35 -12.30 3.37
C LEU A 86 1.71 -12.62 2.77
N GLN A 87 2.54 -11.61 2.50
CA GLN A 87 3.91 -11.80 2.00
C GLN A 87 4.89 -12.26 3.08
N GLY A 88 4.51 -12.15 4.38
CA GLY A 88 5.38 -12.51 5.50
C GLY A 88 6.56 -11.57 5.71
N ASN A 89 6.51 -10.36 5.19
CA ASN A 89 7.50 -9.30 5.43
C ASN A 89 6.90 -7.92 5.16
N PHE A 90 7.52 -6.88 5.72
CA PHE A 90 7.25 -5.48 5.39
C PHE A 90 8.57 -4.70 5.30
N GLU A 91 8.54 -3.52 4.69
CA GLU A 91 9.72 -2.67 4.54
C GLU A 91 9.70 -1.52 5.56
N GLY A 92 10.83 -1.35 6.29
CA GLY A 92 10.94 -0.31 7.31
C GLY A 92 12.18 -0.44 8.18
N ILE A 93 12.14 0.18 9.37
CA ILE A 93 13.29 0.21 10.30
C ILE A 93 13.38 -1.02 11.22
N GLY A 94 12.33 -1.82 11.36
CA GLY A 94 12.32 -3.05 12.15
C GLY A 94 12.38 -2.81 13.67
N ILE A 95 11.33 -2.23 14.23
CA ILE A 95 11.11 -2.09 15.68
C ILE A 95 9.72 -2.59 16.07
N GLN A 96 9.61 -3.11 17.29
CA GLN A 96 8.35 -3.23 18.03
C GLN A 96 8.25 -2.02 18.96
N PHE A 97 7.11 -1.37 18.98
CA PHE A 97 6.92 -0.14 19.75
C PHE A 97 5.52 -0.04 20.36
N ASN A 98 5.39 0.82 21.35
CA ASN A 98 4.13 1.30 21.90
C ASN A 98 4.14 2.83 21.93
N MET A 99 2.95 3.42 21.93
CA MET A 99 2.80 4.85 22.24
C MET A 99 2.69 5.00 23.77
N ALA A 100 3.56 5.79 24.35
CA ALA A 100 3.59 6.10 25.76
C ALA A 100 3.78 7.61 25.95
N GLU A 101 2.82 8.28 26.62
CA GLU A 101 2.87 9.72 26.87
C GLU A 101 3.12 10.53 25.57
N ASP A 102 2.31 10.23 24.55
CA ASP A 102 2.42 10.88 23.22
C ASP A 102 3.82 10.77 22.59
N THR A 103 4.53 9.67 22.86
CA THR A 103 5.89 9.41 22.36
C THR A 103 6.00 7.95 21.93
N LEU A 104 6.70 7.68 20.85
CA LEU A 104 7.00 6.32 20.39
C LEU A 104 8.10 5.72 21.27
N LEU A 105 7.74 4.73 22.08
CA LEU A 105 8.65 3.96 22.94
C LEU A 105 9.03 2.65 22.23
N VAL A 106 10.30 2.45 21.97
CA VAL A 106 10.82 1.18 21.43
C VAL A 106 10.75 0.10 22.48
N ILE A 107 9.95 -0.93 22.26
CA ILE A 107 9.88 -2.12 23.13
C ILE A 107 11.12 -2.97 22.87
N GLN A 108 11.36 -3.27 21.59
CA GLN A 108 12.59 -3.94 21.15
C GLN A 108 12.81 -3.76 19.65
N PRO A 109 14.06 -3.66 19.17
CA PRO A 109 14.37 -3.80 17.76
C PRO A 109 14.18 -5.26 17.33
N VAL A 110 13.83 -5.45 16.06
CA VAL A 110 13.77 -6.81 15.46
C VAL A 110 15.17 -7.36 15.34
N SER A 111 15.38 -8.58 15.82
CA SER A 111 16.70 -9.23 15.80
C SER A 111 17.24 -9.37 14.38
N GLY A 112 18.50 -8.98 14.16
CA GLY A 112 19.15 -8.89 12.85
C GLY A 112 18.64 -7.77 11.96
N GLY A 113 17.68 -6.96 12.44
CA GLY A 113 17.04 -5.90 11.70
C GLY A 113 17.85 -4.61 11.60
N PRO A 114 17.39 -3.64 10.80
CA PRO A 114 18.09 -2.37 10.58
C PRO A 114 18.30 -1.54 11.84
N SER A 115 17.29 -1.46 12.71
CA SER A 115 17.35 -0.68 13.95
C SER A 115 18.34 -1.26 14.95
N GLU A 116 18.40 -2.59 15.08
CA GLU A 116 19.41 -3.26 15.93
C GLU A 116 20.83 -2.98 15.42
N LYS A 117 21.04 -3.11 14.10
CA LYS A 117 22.33 -2.82 13.45
C LYS A 117 22.74 -1.35 13.61
N ALA A 118 21.79 -0.44 13.65
CA ALA A 118 22.04 0.97 13.92
C ALA A 118 22.33 1.29 15.40
N GLY A 119 22.09 0.35 16.33
CA GLY A 119 22.33 0.53 17.76
C GLY A 119 21.15 1.13 18.54
N ILE A 120 19.94 1.03 18.01
CA ILE A 120 18.71 1.36 18.73
C ILE A 120 18.44 0.27 19.76
N LEU A 121 18.03 0.66 20.97
CA LEU A 121 17.85 -0.23 22.10
C LEU A 121 16.40 -0.23 22.60
N ALA A 122 16.04 -1.28 23.33
CA ALA A 122 14.80 -1.29 24.09
C ALA A 122 14.77 -0.15 25.11
N GLY A 123 13.64 0.53 25.23
CA GLY A 123 13.47 1.70 26.09
C GLY A 123 13.83 3.04 25.44
N ASP A 124 14.37 3.06 24.24
CA ASP A 124 14.59 4.29 23.48
C ASP A 124 13.25 4.95 23.10
N ARG A 125 13.19 6.27 23.14
CA ARG A 125 12.03 7.05 22.69
C ARG A 125 12.38 7.80 21.41
N ILE A 126 11.68 7.53 20.32
CA ILE A 126 11.88 8.25 19.07
C ILE A 126 11.11 9.56 19.16
N VAL A 127 11.84 10.67 19.09
CA VAL A 127 11.31 12.03 19.26
C VAL A 127 11.09 12.70 17.91
N MET A 128 12.01 12.48 16.95
CA MET A 128 11.92 13.05 15.60
C MET A 128 12.22 12.00 14.56
N VAL A 129 11.53 12.11 13.43
CA VAL A 129 11.79 11.37 12.20
C VAL A 129 12.04 12.37 11.09
N GLU A 130 13.21 12.29 10.46
CA GLU A 130 13.77 13.34 9.62
C GLU A 130 13.74 14.68 10.38
N ASP A 131 13.20 15.72 9.79
CA ASP A 131 13.05 17.04 10.41
C ASP A 131 11.68 17.22 11.11
N THR A 132 10.90 16.16 11.26
CA THR A 132 9.56 16.22 11.84
C THR A 132 9.58 15.76 13.30
N LEU A 133 9.13 16.63 14.22
CA LEU A 133 8.83 16.24 15.60
C LEU A 133 7.60 15.34 15.62
N ILE A 134 7.71 14.17 16.26
CA ILE A 134 6.61 13.19 16.38
C ILE A 134 6.16 12.97 17.83
N ALA A 135 6.95 13.43 18.80
CA ALA A 135 6.64 13.31 20.22
C ALA A 135 5.95 14.57 20.75
N GLY A 136 4.92 14.43 21.58
CA GLY A 136 4.22 15.54 22.23
C GLY A 136 3.33 16.38 21.30
N VAL A 137 3.04 15.90 20.08
CA VAL A 137 2.27 16.63 19.04
C VAL A 137 0.97 15.92 18.66
N LYS A 138 0.61 14.87 19.39
CA LYS A 138 -0.59 14.04 19.14
C LYS A 138 -0.67 13.49 17.71
N MET A 139 0.48 13.18 17.12
CA MET A 139 0.53 12.56 15.78
C MET A 139 -0.06 11.15 15.84
N SER A 140 -0.86 10.78 14.84
CA SER A 140 -1.45 9.45 14.78
C SER A 140 -0.36 8.37 14.65
N THR A 141 -0.59 7.20 15.26
CA THR A 141 0.32 6.05 15.12
C THR A 141 0.53 5.66 13.65
N GLU A 142 -0.50 5.82 12.83
CA GLU A 142 -0.42 5.53 11.40
C GLU A 142 0.51 6.50 10.66
N ASP A 143 0.44 7.80 10.95
CA ASP A 143 1.33 8.81 10.38
C ASP A 143 2.79 8.58 10.80
N ILE A 144 3.01 8.20 12.05
CA ILE A 144 4.34 7.83 12.55
C ILE A 144 4.87 6.60 11.80
N MET A 145 4.05 5.54 11.71
CA MET A 145 4.44 4.33 10.97
C MET A 145 4.76 4.63 9.50
N ARG A 146 3.96 5.44 8.82
CA ARG A 146 4.21 5.83 7.43
C ARG A 146 5.56 6.51 7.24
N ARG A 147 6.02 7.31 8.22
CA ARG A 147 7.33 7.96 8.18
C ARG A 147 8.50 7.00 8.45
N LEU A 148 8.29 6.01 9.32
CA LEU A 148 9.30 4.99 9.67
C LEU A 148 9.42 3.91 8.59
N ARG A 149 8.33 3.57 7.90
CA ARG A 149 8.32 2.68 6.74
C ARG A 149 8.89 3.38 5.51
N GLY A 150 9.20 2.60 4.50
CA GLY A 150 9.68 3.08 3.21
C GLY A 150 10.47 2.02 2.47
N PRO A 151 10.81 2.27 1.20
CA PRO A 151 11.47 1.30 0.35
C PRO A 151 12.76 0.77 0.97
N LYS A 152 13.03 -0.52 0.75
CA LYS A 152 14.30 -1.13 1.08
C LYS A 152 15.47 -0.27 0.59
N ASP A 153 16.56 -0.23 1.33
CA ASP A 153 17.78 0.54 1.07
C ASP A 153 17.66 2.06 1.22
N SER A 154 16.46 2.63 1.36
CA SER A 154 16.29 4.04 1.72
C SER A 154 16.76 4.30 3.16
N LYS A 155 17.22 5.52 3.43
CA LYS A 155 17.66 5.93 4.77
C LYS A 155 16.56 6.74 5.45
N VAL A 156 16.56 6.69 6.77
CA VAL A 156 15.77 7.58 7.63
C VAL A 156 16.61 8.04 8.80
N ASN A 157 16.55 9.34 9.09
CA ASN A 157 17.25 9.94 10.22
C ASN A 157 16.29 10.06 11.40
N LEU A 158 16.75 9.64 12.56
CA LEU A 158 15.97 9.62 13.79
C LEU A 158 16.72 10.43 14.85
N LYS A 159 15.96 11.13 15.71
CA LYS A 159 16.50 11.64 16.97
C LYS A 159 15.80 10.94 18.12
N ILE A 160 16.58 10.35 18.98
CA ILE A 160 16.14 9.43 20.01
C ILE A 160 16.52 9.97 21.39
N LEU A 161 15.58 9.96 22.32
CA LEU A 161 15.81 10.18 23.73
C LEU A 161 16.09 8.83 24.41
N ARG A 162 17.27 8.67 24.96
CA ARG A 162 17.70 7.47 25.72
C ARG A 162 17.79 7.76 27.20
N ARG A 163 17.27 6.87 28.01
CA ARG A 163 17.34 7.02 29.46
C ARG A 163 18.80 7.16 29.94
N GLY A 164 19.08 8.17 30.76
CA GLY A 164 20.44 8.47 31.25
C GLY A 164 21.29 9.34 30.34
N VAL A 165 20.80 9.70 29.15
CA VAL A 165 21.46 10.62 28.24
C VAL A 165 20.65 11.91 28.15
N LYS A 166 21.27 13.07 28.36
CA LYS A 166 20.57 14.38 28.35
C LYS A 166 20.25 14.87 26.95
N GLU A 167 21.07 14.51 25.97
CA GLU A 167 20.99 14.97 24.58
C GLU A 167 20.25 13.98 23.73
N LEU A 168 19.59 14.48 22.66
CA LEU A 168 18.99 13.63 21.65
C LEU A 168 20.08 12.96 20.80
N LEU A 169 20.04 11.65 20.75
CA LEU A 169 21.01 10.86 19.98
C LEU A 169 20.54 10.77 18.51
N PRO A 170 21.39 11.18 17.54
CA PRO A 170 21.09 11.02 16.13
C PRO A 170 21.39 9.58 15.67
N PHE A 171 20.45 8.98 14.92
CA PHE A 171 20.63 7.68 14.27
C PHE A 171 20.21 7.79 12.81
N THR A 172 21.00 7.18 11.92
CA THR A 172 20.59 6.96 10.53
C THR A 172 20.34 5.47 10.34
N VAL A 173 19.10 5.11 10.06
CA VAL A 173 18.69 3.73 9.83
C VAL A 173 18.49 3.51 8.34
N LYS A 174 19.15 2.49 7.78
CA LYS A 174 18.92 2.05 6.40
C LYS A 174 17.79 1.02 6.41
N ARG A 175 16.62 1.36 5.84
CA ARG A 175 15.46 0.49 5.82
C ARG A 175 15.74 -0.82 5.08
N ASP A 176 15.11 -1.89 5.53
CA ASP A 176 15.22 -3.22 4.92
C ASP A 176 13.89 -3.97 5.00
N LYS A 177 13.83 -5.14 4.37
CA LYS A 177 12.72 -6.08 4.53
C LYS A 177 12.79 -6.72 5.91
N ILE A 178 11.75 -6.55 6.69
CA ILE A 178 11.61 -7.07 8.04
C ILE A 178 10.78 -8.35 7.97
N PRO A 179 11.34 -9.52 8.28
CA PRO A 179 10.58 -10.75 8.26
C PRO A 179 9.51 -10.75 9.36
N VAL A 180 8.34 -11.27 9.02
CA VAL A 180 7.25 -11.51 9.96
C VAL A 180 6.98 -13.01 9.95
N TYR A 181 7.56 -13.71 10.91
CA TYR A 181 7.50 -15.16 10.96
C TYR A 181 6.07 -15.66 11.21
N SER A 182 5.73 -16.74 10.53
CA SER A 182 4.47 -17.48 10.72
C SER A 182 4.53 -18.40 11.93
N LEU A 183 5.72 -18.92 12.23
CA LEU A 183 6.01 -19.79 13.34
C LEU A 183 6.72 -19.03 14.47
N ASP A 184 6.26 -19.18 15.69
CA ASP A 184 6.87 -18.57 16.87
C ASP A 184 7.42 -19.61 17.87
N ALA A 185 7.09 -20.87 17.71
CA ALA A 185 7.63 -21.95 18.52
C ALA A 185 7.76 -23.26 17.72
N SER A 186 8.91 -23.92 17.86
CA SER A 186 9.16 -25.28 17.35
C SER A 186 10.15 -25.97 18.30
N TYR A 187 9.71 -27.01 18.98
CA TYR A 187 10.56 -27.78 19.91
C TYR A 187 10.01 -29.17 20.18
N MET A 188 10.86 -30.05 20.67
CA MET A 188 10.46 -31.39 21.14
C MET A 188 9.95 -31.33 22.57
N ILE A 189 8.72 -31.78 22.80
CA ILE A 189 8.16 -31.94 24.16
C ILE A 189 8.72 -33.21 24.83
N LYS A 190 8.86 -34.27 24.05
CA LYS A 190 9.43 -35.59 24.42
C LYS A 190 10.12 -36.18 23.21
N ASP A 191 10.86 -37.24 23.40
CA ASP A 191 11.69 -37.92 22.36
C ASP A 191 11.00 -38.18 21.01
N LYS A 192 9.67 -38.28 21.00
CA LYS A 192 8.90 -38.60 19.78
C LYS A 192 7.70 -37.62 19.56
N ILE A 193 7.64 -36.54 20.33
CA ILE A 193 6.53 -35.60 20.27
C ILE A 193 7.09 -34.19 20.08
N GLY A 194 6.93 -33.66 18.86
CA GLY A 194 7.25 -32.28 18.54
C GLY A 194 6.04 -31.34 18.71
N TYR A 195 6.31 -30.10 19.00
CA TYR A 195 5.33 -29.01 19.06
C TYR A 195 5.73 -27.92 18.09
N ILE A 196 4.79 -27.49 17.24
CA ILE A 196 4.96 -26.36 16.33
C ILE A 196 3.76 -25.44 16.49
N ARG A 197 4.02 -24.16 16.71
CA ARG A 197 2.98 -23.14 16.81
C ARG A 197 3.01 -22.21 15.62
N ILE A 198 1.92 -22.20 14.87
CA ILE A 198 1.69 -21.28 13.75
C ILE A 198 0.73 -20.18 14.21
N ASN A 199 1.18 -18.92 14.18
CA ASN A 199 0.39 -17.76 14.60
C ASN A 199 -0.40 -17.15 13.44
N ARG A 200 0.11 -17.30 12.22
CA ARG A 200 -0.48 -16.75 10.99
C ARG A 200 -0.14 -17.59 9.79
N PHE A 201 -0.86 -17.38 8.71
CA PHE A 201 -0.55 -17.96 7.43
C PHE A 201 -0.07 -16.87 6.47
N ALA A 202 1.11 -17.04 5.90
CA ALA A 202 1.74 -16.18 4.93
C ALA A 202 2.42 -17.00 3.83
N ALA A 203 2.92 -16.38 2.79
CA ALA A 203 3.65 -17.06 1.71
C ALA A 203 4.89 -17.86 2.23
N THR A 204 5.46 -17.40 3.35
CA THR A 204 6.63 -18.03 3.99
C THR A 204 6.29 -19.22 4.89
N THR A 205 5.02 -19.42 5.28
CA THR A 205 4.61 -20.44 6.27
C THR A 205 5.04 -21.84 5.89
N HIS A 206 4.92 -22.22 4.62
CA HIS A 206 5.29 -23.54 4.14
C HIS A 206 6.80 -23.83 4.33
N GLU A 207 7.65 -22.90 3.96
CA GLU A 207 9.10 -23.06 4.11
C GLU A 207 9.55 -23.02 5.59
N GLU A 208 8.91 -22.17 6.39
CA GLU A 208 9.15 -22.13 7.83
C GLU A 208 8.74 -23.45 8.49
N PHE A 209 7.58 -24.00 8.13
CA PHE A 209 7.09 -25.28 8.65
C PHE A 209 8.01 -26.44 8.28
N LYS A 210 8.48 -26.51 7.03
CA LYS A 210 9.47 -27.52 6.62
C LYS A 210 10.74 -27.47 7.45
N LYS A 211 11.27 -26.26 7.70
CA LYS A 211 12.46 -26.09 8.55
C LYS A 211 12.21 -26.51 9.99
N ALA A 212 11.00 -26.31 10.50
CA ALA A 212 10.62 -26.68 11.85
C ALA A 212 10.46 -28.21 12.02
N LEU A 213 10.24 -28.95 10.93
CA LEU A 213 10.14 -30.42 10.91
C LEU A 213 11.49 -31.13 10.76
N ALA A 214 12.53 -30.43 10.28
CA ALA A 214 13.86 -30.98 10.04
C ALA A 214 14.71 -31.00 11.31
#